data_cf7ba2076d894c9522e6f2e0a2ae612e
#
_entry.id   cf7ba2076d894c9522e6f2e0a2ae612e
#
_cell.length_a   1.000
_cell.length_b   1.000
_cell.length_c   1.000
_cell.angle_alpha   90.00
_cell.angle_beta   90.00
_cell.angle_gamma   90.00
#
_symmetry.space_group_name_H-M   'P 1'
#
loop_
_entity.id
_entity.type
_entity.pdbx_description
1 polymer ?
#
loop_
_entity_poly.entity_id
_entity_poly.type
_entity_poly.pdbx_seq_one_letter_code
_entity_poly.pdbx_strand_id
1 'polypeptide(L)' 'MANSNELYESIEAAFEDFQANHKVFSEKGNKAAGGRARKAIGEIKKVVTAYRQASVSESK' A
#
# COMPACT_ATOMS: atom_id res chain seq x y z
N MET A 1 -3.65 -13.45 13.99
CA MET A 1 -2.64 -12.72 13.21
C MET A 1 -3.00 -12.78 11.74
N ALA A 2 -2.77 -11.68 11.03
CA ALA A 2 -3.01 -11.65 9.60
C ALA A 2 -2.02 -12.57 8.88
N ASN A 3 -2.49 -13.35 7.91
CA ASN A 3 -1.61 -14.17 7.09
C ASN A 3 -1.16 -13.39 5.86
N SER A 4 -0.24 -13.98 5.08
CA SER A 4 0.32 -13.28 3.93
C SER A 4 -0.74 -12.92 2.88
N ASN A 5 -1.78 -13.73 2.72
CA ASN A 5 -2.85 -13.43 1.77
C ASN A 5 -3.65 -12.21 2.19
N GLU A 6 -3.97 -12.09 3.47
CA GLU A 6 -4.69 -10.91 3.98
C GLU A 6 -3.84 -9.66 3.85
N LEU A 7 -2.54 -9.79 4.14
CA LEU A 7 -1.61 -8.67 4.00
C LEU A 7 -1.43 -8.28 2.53
N TYR A 8 -1.40 -9.25 1.64
CA TYR A 8 -1.36 -8.99 0.20
C TYR A 8 -2.58 -8.19 -0.25
N GLU A 9 -3.77 -8.57 0.21
CA GLU A 9 -4.99 -7.84 -0.13
C GLU A 9 -4.96 -6.40 0.36
N SER A 10 -4.41 -6.18 1.55
CA SER A 10 -4.25 -4.83 2.10
C SER A 10 -3.29 -4.00 1.25
N ILE A 11 -2.19 -4.60 0.81
CA ILE A 11 -1.21 -3.93 -0.05
C ILE A 11 -1.84 -3.59 -1.40
N GLU A 12 -2.59 -4.54 -1.97
CA GLU A 12 -3.24 -4.35 -3.25
C GLU A 12 -4.24 -3.19 -3.20
N ALA A 13 -5.08 -3.15 -2.17
CA ALA A 13 -6.05 -2.07 -2.00
C ALA A 13 -5.35 -0.71 -1.84
N ALA A 14 -4.29 -0.66 -1.03
CA ALA A 14 -3.53 0.57 -0.83
C ALA A 14 -2.82 1.00 -2.11
N PHE A 15 -2.34 0.04 -2.90
CA PHE A 15 -1.67 0.33 -4.15
C PHE A 15 -2.64 0.90 -5.19
N GLU A 16 -3.86 0.37 -5.26
CA GLU A 16 -4.89 0.91 -6.14
C GLU A 16 -5.22 2.36 -5.77
N ASP A 17 -5.36 2.63 -4.48
CA ASP A 17 -5.61 3.98 -3.99
C ASP A 17 -4.43 4.90 -4.33
N PHE A 18 -3.21 4.41 -4.13
CA PHE A 18 -2.01 5.15 -4.50
C PHE A 18 -1.99 5.49 -5.99
N GLN A 19 -2.27 4.49 -6.85
CA GLN A 19 -2.26 4.70 -8.30
C GLN A 19 -3.26 5.76 -8.72
N ALA A 20 -4.48 5.69 -8.21
CA ALA A 20 -5.53 6.65 -8.56
C ALA A 20 -5.15 8.06 -8.16
N ASN A 21 -4.62 8.23 -6.95
CA ASN A 21 -4.24 9.55 -6.46
C ASN A 21 -2.98 10.08 -7.13
N HIS A 22 -2.01 9.19 -7.42
CA HIS A 22 -0.82 9.59 -8.14
C HIS A 22 -1.17 10.10 -9.54
N LYS A 23 -2.09 9.43 -10.22
CA LYS A 23 -2.51 9.83 -11.55
C LYS A 23 -3.09 11.25 -11.55
N VAL A 24 -3.98 11.53 -10.61
CA VAL A 24 -4.58 12.86 -10.48
C VAL A 24 -3.51 13.91 -10.15
N PHE A 25 -2.63 13.58 -9.23
CA PHE A 25 -1.53 14.47 -8.85
C PHE A 25 -0.62 14.76 -10.05
N SER A 26 -0.22 13.73 -10.78
CA SER A 26 0.70 13.86 -11.90
C SER A 26 0.09 14.62 -13.09
N GLU A 27 -1.17 14.34 -13.40
CA GLU A 27 -1.83 14.94 -14.56
C GLU A 27 -2.37 16.34 -14.31
N LYS A 28 -2.84 16.60 -13.10
CA LYS A 28 -3.52 17.87 -12.78
C LYS A 28 -2.76 18.73 -11.78
N GLY A 29 -1.66 18.23 -11.24
CA GLY A 29 -0.91 18.95 -10.22
C GLY A 29 -1.69 19.15 -8.93
N ASN A 30 -2.65 18.27 -8.65
CA ASN A 30 -3.52 18.39 -7.49
C ASN A 30 -2.75 18.02 -6.21
N LYS A 31 -2.49 19.01 -5.37
CA LYS A 31 -1.72 18.81 -4.14
C LYS A 31 -2.40 17.88 -3.14
N ALA A 32 -3.73 17.94 -3.07
CA ALA A 32 -4.48 17.06 -2.18
C ALA A 32 -4.34 15.60 -2.61
N ALA A 33 -4.36 15.34 -3.93
CA ALA A 33 -4.14 14.00 -4.45
C ALA A 33 -2.72 13.50 -4.14
N GLY A 34 -1.74 14.39 -4.24
CA GLY A 34 -0.36 14.07 -3.86
C GLY A 34 -0.26 13.65 -2.39
N GLY A 35 -0.97 14.36 -1.51
CA GLY A 35 -1.03 14.01 -0.09
C GLY A 35 -1.65 12.65 0.14
N ARG A 36 -2.74 12.35 -0.57
CA ARG A 36 -3.39 11.03 -0.47
C ARG A 36 -2.48 9.92 -1.00
N ALA A 37 -1.73 10.18 -2.08
CA ALA A 37 -0.78 9.22 -2.61
C ALA A 37 0.32 8.91 -1.59
N ARG A 38 0.86 9.94 -0.93
CA ARG A 38 1.88 9.74 0.10
C ARG A 38 1.31 8.94 1.29
N LYS A 39 0.06 9.19 1.67
CA LYS A 39 -0.59 8.44 2.74
C LYS A 39 -0.71 6.96 2.38
N ALA A 40 -1.13 6.67 1.15
CA ALA A 40 -1.28 5.29 0.68
C ALA A 40 0.07 4.56 0.68
N ILE A 41 1.13 5.23 0.24
CA ILE A 41 2.48 4.65 0.28
C ILE A 41 2.91 4.38 1.73
N GLY A 42 2.57 5.27 2.66
CA GLY A 42 2.85 5.06 4.08
C GLY A 42 2.13 3.83 4.63
N GLU A 43 0.90 3.59 4.19
CA GLU A 43 0.16 2.38 4.60
C GLU A 43 0.83 1.12 4.07
N ILE A 44 1.26 1.13 2.81
CA ILE A 44 2.00 0.00 2.22
C ILE A 44 3.28 -0.26 3.01
N LYS A 45 4.01 0.78 3.35
CA LYS A 45 5.26 0.66 4.12
C LYS A 45 5.02 -0.06 5.44
N LYS A 46 3.93 0.27 6.14
CA LYS A 46 3.59 -0.38 7.41
C LYS A 46 3.30 -1.87 7.24
N VAL A 47 2.65 -2.23 6.14
CA VAL A 47 2.25 -3.63 5.89
C VAL A 47 3.41 -4.47 5.38
N VAL A 48 4.40 -3.85 4.73
CA VAL A 48 5.53 -4.58 4.13
C VAL A 48 6.28 -5.44 5.15
N THR A 49 6.59 -4.89 6.31
CA THR A 49 7.30 -5.64 7.35
C THR A 49 6.49 -6.83 7.83
N ALA A 50 5.20 -6.61 8.08
CA ALA A 50 4.29 -7.68 8.51
C ALA A 50 4.19 -8.77 7.45
N TYR A 51 4.10 -8.38 6.17
CA TYR A 51 4.05 -9.34 5.07
C TYR A 51 5.31 -10.20 5.03
N ARG A 52 6.48 -9.59 5.15
CA ARG A 52 7.74 -10.33 5.12
C ARG A 52 7.81 -11.34 6.25
N GLN A 53 7.41 -10.95 7.46
CA GLN A 53 7.41 -11.84 8.61
C GLN A 53 6.43 -13.00 8.42
N ALA A 54 5.22 -12.71 7.95
CA ALA A 54 4.21 -13.74 7.71
C ALA A 54 4.67 -14.73 6.64
N SER A 55 5.25 -14.21 5.55
CA SER A 55 5.74 -15.03 4.45
C SER A 55 6.83 -16.00 4.90
N VAL A 56 7.78 -15.51 5.70
CA VAL A 56 8.85 -16.36 6.24
C VAL A 56 8.27 -17.45 7.16
N SER A 57 7.35 -17.05 8.03
CA SER A 57 6.71 -17.99 8.96
C SER A 57 5.95 -19.10 8.21
N GLU A 58 5.25 -18.72 7.14
CA GLU A 58 4.47 -19.68 6.34
C GLU A 58 5.35 -20.60 5.48
N SER A 59 6.59 -20.18 5.21
CA SER A 59 7.53 -20.93 4.38
C SER A 59 8.32 -21.99 5.14
N LYS A 60 8.19 -22.05 6.45
CA LYS A 60 8.92 -23.00 7.29
C LYS A 60 8.33 -24.40 7.25
#